data_67f488657dc83db45b057e60d00fbdb1
#
_entry.id   67f488657dc83db45b057e60d00fbdb1
#
_cell.length_a   1.000
_cell.length_b   1.000
_cell.length_c   1.000
_cell.angle_alpha   90.00
_cell.angle_beta   90.00
_cell.angle_gamma   90.00
#
_symmetry.space_group_name_H-M   'P 1'
#
loop_
_entity.id
_entity.type
_entity.pdbx_description
1 polymer ?
#
loop_
_entity_poly.entity_id
_entity_poly.type
_entity_poly.pdbx_seq_one_letter_code
_entity_poly.pdbx_strand_id
1 'polypeptide(L)'
;LEVKVNTVIIKNYNEHQIIPITQRFFEMGVSVRFIEYMDVGGTKNWNPEQVVFGDEIRTIIATRFGRLKPLKQQKYGEVANRWSLSNGYEIGFIESISKPFCQSCTRARISANGKLYTCLFSERGYDLKSLITMGADIKDLRDAVIALWRKRDDRYSELRTVQQVETNPVAVSYTHLRAH
;
A
#
# COMPACT_ATOMS: atom_id res chain seq x y z
N LEU A 1 7.32 -19.53 8.04
CA LEU A 1 6.57 -18.29 7.85
C LEU A 1 7.35 -17.40 6.88
N GLU A 2 6.74 -16.98 5.76
CA GLU A 2 7.38 -16.04 4.84
C GLU A 2 7.28 -14.62 5.40
N VAL A 3 8.42 -13.99 5.68
CA VAL A 3 8.50 -12.62 6.20
C VAL A 3 8.87 -11.66 5.07
N LYS A 4 8.20 -10.50 5.02
CA LYS A 4 8.54 -9.39 4.12
C LYS A 4 8.60 -8.10 4.93
N VAL A 5 9.62 -7.29 4.72
CA VAL A 5 9.79 -6.01 5.41
C VAL A 5 9.33 -4.88 4.52
N ASN A 6 8.41 -4.05 5.01
CA ASN A 6 7.91 -2.87 4.32
C ASN A 6 8.60 -1.63 4.88
N THR A 7 9.17 -0.81 4.02
CA THR A 7 9.88 0.43 4.38
C THR A 7 9.39 1.59 3.55
N VAL A 8 8.91 2.65 4.20
CA VAL A 8 8.57 3.92 3.52
C VAL A 8 9.84 4.74 3.40
N ILE A 9 10.12 5.26 2.20
CA ILE A 9 11.26 6.15 1.95
C ILE A 9 10.77 7.58 1.77
N ILE A 10 11.37 8.49 2.52
CA ILE A 10 11.08 9.93 2.53
C ILE A 10 12.37 10.69 2.21
N LYS A 11 12.33 11.52 1.19
CA LYS A 11 13.46 12.34 0.74
C LYS A 11 13.93 13.30 1.83
N ASN A 12 15.22 13.48 1.95
CA ASN A 12 15.88 14.28 2.99
C ASN A 12 15.63 13.80 4.44
N TYR A 13 15.06 12.59 4.60
CA TYR A 13 14.83 12.03 5.93
C TYR A 13 15.52 10.66 6.10
N ASN A 14 15.18 9.66 5.29
CA ASN A 14 15.71 8.30 5.43
C ASN A 14 16.15 7.65 4.11
N GLU A 15 16.27 8.40 3.03
CA GLU A 15 16.72 7.88 1.72
C GLU A 15 18.12 7.26 1.79
N HIS A 16 18.98 7.75 2.70
CA HIS A 16 20.31 7.18 2.97
C HIS A 16 20.25 5.75 3.53
N GLN A 17 19.09 5.31 4.02
CA GLN A 17 18.87 3.95 4.52
C GLN A 17 18.54 2.91 3.43
N ILE A 18 18.34 3.33 2.18
CA ILE A 18 18.00 2.40 1.09
C ILE A 18 19.06 1.30 0.97
N ILE A 19 20.34 1.65 0.89
CA ILE A 19 21.44 0.69 0.77
C ILE A 19 21.63 -0.14 2.05
N PRO A 20 21.74 0.45 3.26
CA PRO A 20 21.87 -0.31 4.50
C PRO A 20 20.73 -1.31 4.72
N ILE A 21 19.48 -0.92 4.50
CA ILE A 21 18.31 -1.79 4.63
C ILE A 21 18.37 -2.92 3.59
N THR A 22 18.66 -2.61 2.34
CA THR A 22 18.79 -3.63 1.29
C THR A 22 19.88 -4.64 1.66
N GLN A 23 21.07 -4.19 2.07
CA GLN A 23 22.18 -5.04 2.46
C GLN A 23 21.80 -5.95 3.63
N ARG A 24 21.24 -5.37 4.69
CA ARG A 24 20.88 -6.13 5.90
C ARG A 24 19.89 -7.25 5.62
N PHE A 25 18.82 -6.96 4.90
CA PHE A 25 17.78 -7.94 4.64
C PHE A 25 18.16 -8.92 3.52
N PHE A 26 19.01 -8.50 2.60
CA PHE A 26 19.65 -9.41 1.66
C PHE A 26 20.45 -10.51 2.37
N GLU A 27 21.29 -10.13 3.34
CA GLU A 27 22.08 -11.08 4.16
C GLU A 27 21.19 -12.03 4.98
N MET A 28 20.01 -11.58 5.38
CA MET A 28 19.03 -12.40 6.11
C MET A 28 18.13 -13.25 5.20
N GLY A 29 18.22 -13.12 3.89
CA GLY A 29 17.33 -13.79 2.94
C GLY A 29 15.87 -13.32 3.04
N VAL A 30 15.62 -12.11 3.56
CA VAL A 30 14.29 -11.54 3.77
C VAL A 30 13.99 -10.48 2.71
N SER A 31 12.88 -10.63 1.99
CA SER A 31 12.49 -9.67 0.95
C SER A 31 12.08 -8.32 1.55
N VAL A 32 12.66 -7.24 1.01
CA VAL A 32 12.29 -5.84 1.35
C VAL A 32 11.32 -5.30 0.32
N ARG A 33 10.37 -4.49 0.78
CA ARG A 33 9.46 -3.71 -0.05
C ARG A 33 9.61 -2.24 0.27
N PHE A 34 10.08 -1.46 -0.69
CA PHE A 34 10.14 -0.01 -0.60
C PHE A 34 8.80 0.59 -1.02
N ILE A 35 8.31 1.53 -0.23
CA ILE A 35 7.02 2.16 -0.42
C ILE A 35 7.25 3.65 -0.65
N GLU A 36 6.69 4.20 -1.72
CA GLU A 36 6.64 5.64 -1.95
C GLU A 36 5.84 6.34 -0.84
N TYR A 37 6.36 7.46 -0.34
CA TYR A 37 5.71 8.21 0.74
C TYR A 37 4.39 8.79 0.29
N MET A 38 3.32 8.42 0.98
CA MET A 38 1.93 8.79 0.66
C MET A 38 1.33 9.69 1.75
N ASP A 39 0.32 10.44 1.39
CA ASP A 39 -0.52 11.30 2.22
C ASP A 39 -1.52 10.54 3.13
N VAL A 40 -1.11 9.41 3.70
CA VAL A 40 -1.96 8.55 4.54
C VAL A 40 -2.06 9.09 5.95
N GLY A 41 -3.25 9.05 6.54
CA GLY A 41 -3.45 9.35 7.96
C GLY A 41 -3.50 10.84 8.31
N GLY A 42 -3.92 11.70 7.38
CA GLY A 42 -4.14 13.11 7.66
C GLY A 42 -2.87 13.92 7.86
N THR A 43 -1.79 13.53 7.20
CA THR A 43 -0.55 14.31 7.17
C THR A 43 -0.82 15.63 6.45
N LYS A 44 -1.30 16.63 7.19
CA LYS A 44 -1.48 18.02 6.70
C LYS A 44 -0.23 18.61 6.03
N ASN A 45 0.92 17.97 6.24
CA ASN A 45 2.24 18.41 5.77
C ASN A 45 2.84 17.46 4.74
N TRP A 46 2.05 16.57 4.10
CA TRP A 46 2.58 15.77 3.02
C TRP A 46 2.95 16.65 1.82
N ASN A 47 4.19 16.50 1.35
CA ASN A 47 4.69 17.24 0.20
C ASN A 47 5.17 16.24 -0.86
N PRO A 48 4.67 16.34 -2.12
CA PRO A 48 5.13 15.50 -3.24
C PRO A 48 6.66 15.53 -3.45
N GLU A 49 7.31 16.64 -3.13
CA GLU A 49 8.77 16.79 -3.24
C GLU A 49 9.55 15.86 -2.30
N GLN A 50 8.89 15.34 -1.25
CA GLN A 50 9.48 14.37 -0.32
C GLN A 50 9.36 12.93 -0.81
N VAL A 51 8.72 12.68 -1.94
CA VAL A 51 8.58 11.34 -2.50
C VAL A 51 9.88 10.95 -3.20
N VAL A 52 10.43 9.80 -2.81
CA VAL A 52 11.49 9.11 -3.58
C VAL A 52 10.79 8.07 -4.43
N PHE A 53 10.82 8.24 -5.74
CA PHE A 53 10.11 7.35 -6.65
C PHE A 53 10.78 5.98 -6.78
N GLY A 54 9.97 4.96 -7.09
CA GLY A 54 10.45 3.59 -7.21
C GLY A 54 11.59 3.44 -8.24
N ASP A 55 11.57 4.19 -9.34
CA ASP A 55 12.65 4.21 -10.34
C ASP A 55 13.97 4.76 -9.77
N GLU A 56 13.88 5.80 -8.93
CA GLU A 56 15.02 6.39 -8.24
C GLU A 56 15.62 5.40 -7.22
N ILE A 57 14.77 4.75 -6.41
CA ILE A 57 15.21 3.73 -5.45
C ILE A 57 15.91 2.58 -6.18
N ARG A 58 15.36 2.10 -7.33
CA ARG A 58 16.00 1.07 -8.14
C ARG A 58 17.37 1.49 -8.65
N THR A 59 17.51 2.73 -9.09
CA THR A 59 18.80 3.28 -9.53
C THR A 59 19.80 3.27 -8.39
N ILE A 60 19.43 3.75 -7.19
CA ILE A 60 20.29 3.73 -6.01
C ILE A 60 20.72 2.30 -5.67
N ILE A 61 19.80 1.33 -5.65
CA ILE A 61 20.13 -0.07 -5.36
C ILE A 61 21.09 -0.63 -6.43
N ALA A 62 20.87 -0.29 -7.69
CA ALA A 62 21.68 -0.80 -8.80
C ALA A 62 23.15 -0.33 -8.72
N THR A 63 23.44 0.83 -8.13
CA THR A 63 24.82 1.32 -7.94
C THR A 63 25.67 0.39 -7.06
N ARG A 64 25.05 -0.29 -6.08
CA ARG A 64 25.74 -1.14 -5.11
C ARG A 64 25.61 -2.63 -5.40
N PHE A 65 24.44 -3.08 -5.86
CA PHE A 65 24.09 -4.51 -5.99
C PHE A 65 24.00 -4.98 -7.43
N GLY A 66 24.16 -4.07 -8.40
CA GLY A 66 24.01 -4.36 -9.80
C GLY A 66 22.57 -4.30 -10.30
N ARG A 67 22.38 -4.56 -11.59
CA ARG A 67 21.13 -4.36 -12.31
C ARG A 67 19.99 -5.23 -11.78
N LEU A 68 18.85 -4.60 -11.52
CA LEU A 68 17.61 -5.28 -11.23
C LEU A 68 16.86 -5.67 -12.52
N LYS A 69 16.20 -6.82 -12.49
CA LYS A 69 15.31 -7.31 -13.54
C LYS A 69 13.88 -7.39 -13.05
N PRO A 70 12.87 -6.90 -13.80
CA PRO A 70 11.49 -7.01 -13.40
C PRO A 70 11.03 -8.47 -13.37
N LEU A 71 10.20 -8.82 -12.40
CA LEU A 71 9.54 -10.11 -12.28
C LEU A 71 8.06 -9.97 -12.67
N LYS A 72 7.50 -11.02 -13.26
CA LYS A 72 6.07 -11.07 -13.58
C LYS A 72 5.24 -11.06 -12.27
N GLN A 73 4.08 -10.44 -12.32
CA GLN A 73 3.10 -10.54 -11.23
C GLN A 73 2.68 -11.99 -11.06
N GLN A 74 2.58 -12.43 -9.80
CA GLN A 74 2.14 -13.79 -9.46
C GLN A 74 0.64 -13.87 -9.22
N LYS A 75 0.03 -12.79 -8.75
CA LYS A 75 -1.39 -12.73 -8.39
C LYS A 75 -2.02 -11.43 -8.85
N TYR A 76 -3.28 -11.51 -9.25
CA TYR A 76 -4.07 -10.30 -9.50
C TYR A 76 -4.18 -9.46 -8.22
N GLY A 77 -4.05 -8.13 -8.34
CA GLY A 77 -4.09 -7.22 -7.20
C GLY A 77 -2.80 -7.18 -6.36
N GLU A 78 -1.70 -7.77 -6.84
CA GLU A 78 -0.39 -7.62 -6.21
C GLU A 78 0.04 -6.15 -6.23
N VAL A 79 0.32 -5.60 -5.03
CA VAL A 79 0.61 -4.16 -4.88
C VAL A 79 2.06 -3.79 -5.11
N ALA A 80 2.98 -4.75 -4.97
CA ALA A 80 4.39 -4.52 -5.13
C ALA A 80 4.84 -4.98 -6.53
N ASN A 81 5.43 -4.09 -7.30
CA ASN A 81 6.20 -4.46 -8.48
C ASN A 81 7.47 -5.16 -8.01
N ARG A 82 7.62 -6.45 -8.33
CA ARG A 82 8.76 -7.25 -7.89
C ARG A 82 9.91 -7.19 -8.88
N TRP A 83 11.10 -7.12 -8.37
CA TRP A 83 12.34 -7.10 -9.13
C TRP A 83 13.34 -8.05 -8.48
N SER A 84 14.26 -8.59 -9.25
CA SER A 84 15.29 -9.50 -8.77
C SER A 84 16.68 -9.00 -9.14
N LEU A 85 17.62 -9.17 -8.22
CA LEU A 85 19.04 -9.08 -8.49
C LEU A 85 19.53 -10.32 -9.24
N SER A 86 20.76 -10.28 -9.78
CA SER A 86 21.36 -11.38 -10.55
C SER A 86 21.48 -12.69 -9.77
N ASN A 87 21.58 -12.62 -8.44
CA ASN A 87 21.65 -13.77 -7.53
C ASN A 87 20.27 -14.30 -7.08
N GLY A 88 19.17 -13.77 -7.65
CA GLY A 88 17.81 -14.21 -7.34
C GLY A 88 17.16 -13.52 -6.15
N TYR A 89 17.82 -12.61 -5.44
CA TYR A 89 17.20 -11.87 -4.33
C TYR A 89 16.12 -10.94 -4.83
N GLU A 90 14.93 -11.04 -4.22
CA GLU A 90 13.75 -10.26 -4.61
C GLU A 90 13.56 -9.01 -3.78
N ILE A 91 13.29 -7.90 -4.46
CA ILE A 91 12.95 -6.60 -3.87
C ILE A 91 11.62 -6.13 -4.47
N GLY A 92 10.72 -5.65 -3.62
CA GLY A 92 9.43 -5.10 -4.04
C GLY A 92 9.42 -3.57 -4.03
N PHE A 93 8.63 -2.98 -4.93
CA PHE A 93 8.40 -1.53 -4.96
C PHE A 93 6.89 -1.27 -4.99
N ILE A 94 6.39 -0.54 -3.98
CA ILE A 94 4.98 -0.15 -3.89
C ILE A 94 4.89 1.30 -4.36
N GLU A 95 4.65 1.46 -5.66
CA GLU A 95 4.72 2.71 -6.41
C GLU A 95 3.35 3.39 -6.45
N SER A 96 2.79 3.69 -5.26
CA SER A 96 1.43 4.22 -5.12
C SER A 96 1.26 5.65 -5.61
N ILE A 97 2.35 6.39 -5.80
CA ILE A 97 2.37 7.77 -6.31
C ILE A 97 2.68 7.78 -7.80
N SER A 98 3.82 7.16 -8.19
CA SER A 98 4.30 7.19 -9.58
C SER A 98 3.53 6.24 -10.50
N LYS A 99 3.03 5.11 -9.99
CA LYS A 99 2.30 4.08 -10.73
C LYS A 99 1.10 3.58 -9.93
N PRO A 100 0.06 4.39 -9.76
CA PRO A 100 -1.10 4.01 -8.97
C PRO A 100 -1.80 2.78 -9.56
N PHE A 101 -2.34 1.91 -8.68
CA PHE A 101 -2.94 0.62 -9.05
C PHE A 101 -4.39 0.49 -8.54
N CYS A 102 -5.15 1.59 -8.53
CA CYS A 102 -6.52 1.62 -8.01
C CYS A 102 -7.45 0.63 -8.73
N GLN A 103 -7.30 0.48 -10.06
CA GLN A 103 -8.16 -0.39 -10.87
C GLN A 103 -8.03 -1.88 -10.52
N SER A 104 -6.83 -2.33 -10.11
CA SER A 104 -6.57 -3.72 -9.71
C SER A 104 -6.57 -3.94 -8.21
N CYS A 105 -6.93 -2.92 -7.41
CA CYS A 105 -6.87 -3.00 -5.97
C CYS A 105 -7.98 -3.93 -5.40
N THR A 106 -7.58 -4.97 -4.69
CA THR A 106 -8.48 -5.98 -4.08
C THR A 106 -8.57 -5.86 -2.55
N ARG A 107 -8.21 -4.69 -1.99
CA ARG A 107 -8.10 -4.51 -0.54
C ARG A 107 -9.32 -3.83 0.05
N ALA A 108 -9.75 -4.34 1.20
CA ALA A 108 -10.71 -3.70 2.08
C ALA A 108 -10.14 -3.66 3.51
N ARG A 109 -10.71 -2.84 4.38
CA ARG A 109 -10.33 -2.72 5.78
C ARG A 109 -11.58 -2.61 6.63
N ILE A 110 -11.53 -3.22 7.81
CA ILE A 110 -12.56 -3.06 8.83
C ILE A 110 -11.91 -2.35 10.01
N SER A 111 -12.49 -1.24 10.44
CA SER A 111 -12.06 -0.51 11.63
C SER A 111 -12.56 -1.19 12.90
N ALA A 112 -11.93 -0.88 14.04
CA ALA A 112 -12.32 -1.44 15.35
C ALA A 112 -13.78 -1.15 15.72
N ASN A 113 -14.36 -0.07 15.20
CA ASN A 113 -15.77 0.27 15.39
C ASN A 113 -16.71 -0.37 14.36
N GLY A 114 -16.23 -1.35 13.57
CA GLY A 114 -17.04 -2.16 12.66
C GLY A 114 -17.44 -1.49 11.34
N LYS A 115 -16.67 -0.50 10.88
CA LYS A 115 -16.89 0.12 9.57
C LYS A 115 -15.99 -0.48 8.50
N LEU A 116 -16.53 -0.79 7.34
CA LEU A 116 -15.83 -1.28 6.16
C LEU A 116 -15.37 -0.09 5.29
N TYR A 117 -14.09 -0.10 4.92
CA TYR A 117 -13.47 0.86 3.99
C TYR A 117 -12.94 0.11 2.77
N THR A 118 -13.33 0.53 1.59
CA THR A 118 -12.89 -0.05 0.30
C THR A 118 -11.62 0.61 -0.24
N CYS A 119 -11.25 1.79 0.27
CA CYS A 119 -10.02 2.50 -0.06
C CYS A 119 -9.28 2.94 1.20
N LEU A 120 -7.95 3.01 1.12
CA LEU A 120 -7.09 3.52 2.19
C LEU A 120 -7.39 4.99 2.53
N PHE A 121 -7.81 5.74 1.54
CA PHE A 121 -8.06 7.18 1.61
C PHE A 121 -9.54 7.52 1.78
N SER A 122 -10.43 6.52 1.94
CA SER A 122 -11.85 6.79 2.18
C SER A 122 -12.05 7.44 3.53
N GLU A 123 -12.75 8.56 3.57
CA GLU A 123 -13.15 9.26 4.79
C GLU A 123 -14.36 8.61 5.45
N ARG A 124 -15.23 8.02 4.64
CA ARG A 124 -16.48 7.40 5.09
C ARG A 124 -16.41 5.89 4.95
N GLY A 125 -16.62 5.19 6.07
CA GLY A 125 -16.77 3.73 6.09
C GLY A 125 -18.25 3.33 6.13
N TYR A 126 -18.54 2.16 5.59
CA TYR A 126 -19.87 1.53 5.65
C TYR A 126 -20.04 0.82 6.98
N ASP A 127 -21.10 1.13 7.71
CA ASP A 127 -21.36 0.62 9.06
C ASP A 127 -21.91 -0.82 9.00
N LEU A 128 -20.99 -1.80 9.09
CA LEU A 128 -21.37 -3.21 9.19
C LEU A 128 -21.82 -3.60 10.61
N LYS A 129 -21.34 -2.88 11.64
CA LYS A 129 -21.71 -3.16 13.01
C LYS A 129 -23.22 -2.98 13.25
N SER A 130 -23.80 -1.92 12.69
CA SER A 130 -25.23 -1.66 12.80
C SER A 130 -26.06 -2.78 12.19
N LEU A 131 -25.65 -3.37 11.07
CA LEU A 131 -26.32 -4.52 10.48
C LEU A 131 -26.35 -5.71 11.45
N ILE A 132 -25.23 -6.01 12.10
CA ILE A 132 -25.13 -7.10 13.08
C ILE A 132 -26.05 -6.80 14.30
N THR A 133 -26.06 -5.56 14.78
CA THR A 133 -26.87 -5.16 15.93
C THR A 133 -28.38 -5.24 15.62
N MET A 134 -28.76 -5.04 14.36
CA MET A 134 -30.14 -5.17 13.87
C MET A 134 -30.55 -6.64 13.61
N GLY A 135 -29.65 -7.61 13.87
CA GLY A 135 -29.94 -9.04 13.71
C GLY A 135 -29.64 -9.61 12.33
N ALA A 136 -28.87 -8.89 11.49
CA ALA A 136 -28.44 -9.42 10.19
C ALA A 136 -27.64 -10.73 10.35
N ASP A 137 -27.97 -11.72 9.57
CA ASP A 137 -27.24 -12.99 9.52
C ASP A 137 -25.97 -12.89 8.64
N ILE A 138 -25.21 -13.99 8.56
CA ILE A 138 -23.97 -14.06 7.77
C ILE A 138 -24.24 -13.83 6.29
N LYS A 139 -25.41 -14.28 5.79
CA LYS A 139 -25.80 -14.11 4.39
C LYS A 139 -26.07 -12.63 4.09
N ASP A 140 -26.79 -11.95 4.97
CA ASP A 140 -27.10 -10.52 4.84
C ASP A 140 -25.81 -9.68 4.81
N LEU A 141 -24.88 -9.98 5.72
CA LEU A 141 -23.56 -9.31 5.78
C LEU A 141 -22.75 -9.54 4.50
N ARG A 142 -22.72 -10.79 4.03
CA ARG A 142 -22.03 -11.12 2.79
C ARG A 142 -22.63 -10.38 1.61
N ASP A 143 -23.93 -10.37 1.48
CA ASP A 143 -24.64 -9.74 0.37
C ASP A 143 -24.45 -8.21 0.40
N ALA A 144 -24.46 -7.61 1.59
CA ALA A 144 -24.12 -6.18 1.79
C ALA A 144 -22.67 -5.88 1.33
N VAL A 145 -21.69 -6.67 1.76
CA VAL A 145 -20.29 -6.49 1.36
C VAL A 145 -20.10 -6.65 -0.14
N ILE A 146 -20.76 -7.65 -0.77
CA ILE A 146 -20.72 -7.85 -2.22
C ILE A 146 -21.32 -6.65 -2.95
N ALA A 147 -22.47 -6.14 -2.49
CA ALA A 147 -23.11 -4.99 -3.09
C ALA A 147 -22.25 -3.73 -3.02
N LEU A 148 -21.61 -3.49 -1.86
CA LEU A 148 -20.66 -2.40 -1.67
C LEU A 148 -19.43 -2.53 -2.58
N TRP A 149 -18.88 -3.75 -2.66
CA TRP A 149 -17.72 -4.02 -3.51
C TRP A 149 -18.01 -3.80 -5.00
N ARG A 150 -19.18 -4.23 -5.48
CA ARG A 150 -19.58 -4.04 -6.88
C ARG A 150 -19.81 -2.58 -7.28
N LYS A 151 -20.21 -1.73 -6.33
CA LYS A 151 -20.40 -0.28 -6.54
C LYS A 151 -19.12 0.55 -6.36
N ARG A 152 -18.02 -0.12 -6.05
CA ARG A 152 -16.75 0.54 -5.76
C ARG A 152 -16.19 1.24 -6.99
N ASP A 153 -15.86 2.50 -6.84
CA ASP A 153 -15.22 3.38 -7.84
C ASP A 153 -14.00 4.13 -7.28
N ASP A 154 -13.45 3.66 -6.17
CA ASP A 154 -12.32 4.28 -5.48
C ASP A 154 -11.08 4.41 -6.38
N ARG A 155 -10.70 5.63 -6.74
CA ARG A 155 -9.56 5.95 -7.60
C ARG A 155 -8.67 7.05 -7.02
N TYR A 156 -8.65 7.23 -5.70
CA TYR A 156 -7.96 8.34 -5.04
C TYR A 156 -6.52 8.53 -5.53
N SER A 157 -5.70 7.47 -5.54
CA SER A 157 -4.29 7.58 -5.94
C SER A 157 -4.12 7.96 -7.42
N GLU A 158 -5.04 7.57 -8.30
CA GLU A 158 -5.04 7.95 -9.72
C GLU A 158 -5.48 9.41 -9.91
N LEU A 159 -6.39 9.89 -9.08
CA LEU A 159 -6.97 11.23 -9.17
C LEU A 159 -6.22 12.28 -8.34
N ARG A 160 -5.24 11.87 -7.53
CA ARG A 160 -4.49 12.74 -6.60
C ARG A 160 -3.89 13.98 -7.28
N THR A 161 -3.42 13.86 -8.53
CA THR A 161 -2.82 14.97 -9.28
C THR A 161 -3.86 16.01 -9.76
N VAL A 162 -5.13 15.63 -9.79
CA VAL A 162 -6.23 16.50 -10.27
C VAL A 162 -6.93 17.21 -9.11
N GLN A 163 -6.85 16.65 -7.91
CA GLN A 163 -7.47 17.18 -6.71
C GLN A 163 -6.42 17.39 -5.62
N GLN A 164 -5.92 18.61 -5.48
CA GLN A 164 -5.47 19.09 -4.16
C GLN A 164 -6.74 19.24 -3.30
N VAL A 165 -7.30 18.11 -2.90
CA VAL A 165 -8.47 18.11 -2.04
C VAL A 165 -7.95 18.32 -0.62
N GLU A 166 -8.45 19.38 0.02
CA GLU A 166 -8.44 19.53 1.48
C GLU A 166 -9.27 18.39 2.11
N THR A 167 -8.78 17.18 2.04
CA THR A 167 -9.39 16.07 2.77
C THR A 167 -8.71 15.97 4.13
N ASN A 168 -9.51 16.03 5.19
CA ASN A 168 -9.09 15.59 6.52
C ASN A 168 -9.27 14.06 6.58
N PRO A 169 -8.24 13.26 6.25
CA PRO A 169 -8.36 11.82 6.39
C PRO A 169 -8.53 11.51 7.86
N VAL A 170 -9.53 10.70 8.17
CA VAL A 170 -9.76 10.21 9.53
C VAL A 170 -8.50 9.51 10.01
N ALA A 171 -7.98 9.91 11.16
CA ALA A 171 -6.89 9.21 11.81
C ALA A 171 -7.34 7.76 12.07
N VAL A 172 -6.79 6.83 11.30
CA VAL A 172 -7.15 5.43 11.40
C VAL A 172 -6.10 4.72 12.21
N SER A 173 -6.45 4.36 13.45
CA SER A 173 -5.65 3.39 14.19
C SER A 173 -5.94 2.00 13.59
N TYR A 174 -5.03 1.51 12.77
CA TYR A 174 -5.12 0.19 12.18
C TYR A 174 -4.40 -0.85 13.01
N THR A 175 -5.13 -1.84 13.46
CA THR A 175 -4.56 -3.16 13.61
C THR A 175 -4.51 -3.81 12.24
N HIS A 176 -3.31 -4.10 11.75
CA HIS A 176 -3.12 -4.78 10.46
C HIS A 176 -3.50 -6.25 10.62
N LEU A 177 -4.75 -6.58 10.35
CA LEU A 177 -5.14 -7.96 10.07
C LEU A 177 -4.77 -8.26 8.61
N ARG A 178 -3.74 -9.09 8.41
CA ARG A 178 -3.44 -9.69 7.11
C ARG A 178 -4.53 -10.71 6.79
N ALA A 179 -5.25 -10.49 5.70
CA ALA A 179 -5.88 -11.60 4.98
C ALA A 179 -4.77 -12.31 4.17
N HIS A 180 -4.61 -13.60 4.38
CA HIS A 180 -3.78 -14.49 3.57
C HIS A 180 -4.45 -14.77 2.24
#